data_bed845b4f7da96303ec7a26847545894
#
_entry.id   bed845b4f7da96303ec7a26847545894
#
_cell.length_a   1.000
_cell.length_b   1.000
_cell.length_c   1.000
_cell.angle_alpha   90.00
_cell.angle_beta   90.00
_cell.angle_gamma   90.00
#
_symmetry.space_group_name_H-M   'P 1'
#
loop_
_entity.id
_entity.type
_entity.pdbx_description
1 polymer ?
#
loop_
_entity_poly.entity_id
_entity_poly.type
_entity_poly.pdbx_seq_one_letter_code
_entity_poly.pdbx_strand_id
1 'polypeptide(L)'
;MKKQKDFELKTTTDIKVFILFIMDNIGYPLEHETIVKILQDNTDDITFEYDECLTQLAKSEHLLFDEVDGVRYYMISDKGRIVASELYDNLDAGFRERSLRMAIRYISLSKSGARINSYITATENKRYRVTMEAFDKYGEIMSTSLTVNSLAEAEAIKRNYDAKPDGVYRGVLFSATGRLEYIS
;
A
#
# COMPACT_ATOMS: atom_id res chain seq x y z
N MET A 1 28.76 8.48 1.37
CA MET A 1 27.46 8.23 2.00
C MET A 1 27.14 6.74 1.87
N LYS A 2 27.07 5.98 2.98
CA LYS A 2 26.62 4.58 2.96
C LYS A 2 25.13 4.61 2.57
N LYS A 3 24.73 3.96 1.46
CA LYS A 3 23.33 3.66 1.18
C LYS A 3 22.80 2.92 2.41
N GLN A 4 21.87 3.53 3.12
CA GLN A 4 21.09 2.87 4.14
C GLN A 4 20.35 1.74 3.40
N LYS A 5 20.66 0.49 3.75
CA LYS A 5 19.99 -0.67 3.16
C LYS A 5 18.55 -0.59 3.64
N ASP A 6 17.62 -0.38 2.74
CA ASP A 6 16.21 -0.36 3.10
C ASP A 6 15.85 -1.70 3.77
N PHE A 7 15.09 -1.62 4.85
CA PHE A 7 14.59 -2.80 5.54
C PHE A 7 13.59 -3.51 4.63
N GLU A 8 13.73 -4.82 4.52
CA GLU A 8 12.87 -5.68 3.71
C GLU A 8 12.28 -6.79 4.60
N LEU A 9 11.01 -7.11 4.38
CA LEU A 9 10.36 -8.28 4.97
C LEU A 9 10.85 -9.53 4.23
N LYS A 10 11.58 -10.42 4.91
CA LYS A 10 12.25 -11.56 4.26
C LYS A 10 11.67 -12.92 4.59
N THR A 11 10.94 -13.02 5.67
CA THR A 11 10.40 -14.29 6.16
C THR A 11 8.89 -14.19 6.39
N THR A 12 8.23 -15.35 6.36
CA THR A 12 6.82 -15.47 6.76
C THR A 12 6.57 -14.92 8.16
N THR A 13 7.57 -15.03 9.05
CA THR A 13 7.48 -14.45 10.40
C THR A 13 7.49 -12.93 10.35
N ASP A 14 8.36 -12.31 9.55
CA ASP A 14 8.37 -10.85 9.38
C ASP A 14 7.03 -10.35 8.84
N ILE A 15 6.45 -11.05 7.86
CA ILE A 15 5.12 -10.74 7.31
C ILE A 15 4.05 -10.80 8.41
N LYS A 16 4.03 -11.84 9.23
CA LYS A 16 3.05 -11.96 10.33
C LYS A 16 3.21 -10.86 11.37
N VAL A 17 4.44 -10.55 11.76
CA VAL A 17 4.73 -9.44 12.68
C VAL A 17 4.26 -8.12 12.08
N PHE A 18 4.51 -7.91 10.80
CA PHE A 18 4.08 -6.72 10.10
C PHE A 18 2.54 -6.61 10.00
N ILE A 19 1.85 -7.72 9.71
CA ILE A 19 0.37 -7.76 9.74
C ILE A 19 -0.14 -7.33 11.12
N LEU A 20 0.36 -7.94 12.18
CA LEU A 20 -0.06 -7.61 13.55
C LEU A 20 0.26 -6.15 13.90
N PHE A 21 1.42 -5.64 13.53
CA PHE A 21 1.79 -4.24 13.72
C PHE A 21 0.80 -3.28 13.04
N ILE A 22 0.48 -3.51 11.76
CA ILE A 22 -0.47 -2.68 11.02
C ILE A 22 -1.87 -2.76 11.64
N MET A 23 -2.35 -3.96 11.94
CA MET A 23 -3.69 -4.18 12.50
C MET A 23 -3.84 -3.55 13.88
N ASP A 24 -2.79 -3.59 14.72
CA ASP A 24 -2.80 -2.97 16.05
C ASP A 24 -2.87 -1.44 15.97
N ASN A 25 -2.07 -0.84 15.10
CA ASN A 25 -2.04 0.62 14.94
C ASN A 25 -3.31 1.18 14.28
N ILE A 26 -3.97 0.40 13.42
CA ILE A 26 -5.23 0.82 12.77
C ILE A 26 -6.41 0.65 13.73
N GLY A 27 -6.47 -0.43 14.51
CA GLY A 27 -7.40 -0.62 15.63
C GLY A 27 -8.86 -0.89 15.26
N TYR A 28 -9.19 -1.13 13.98
CA TYR A 28 -10.54 -1.53 13.53
C TYR A 28 -10.47 -2.60 12.43
N PRO A 29 -11.59 -3.30 12.14
CA PRO A 29 -11.61 -4.36 11.13
C PRO A 29 -11.22 -3.85 9.75
N LEU A 30 -10.35 -4.59 9.06
CA LEU A 30 -9.96 -4.34 7.68
C LEU A 30 -10.42 -5.47 6.76
N GLU A 31 -10.81 -5.11 5.57
CA GLU A 31 -11.09 -6.06 4.50
C GLU A 31 -9.84 -6.84 4.11
N HIS A 32 -10.01 -8.11 3.75
CA HIS A 32 -8.96 -8.98 3.28
C HIS A 32 -8.13 -8.35 2.16
N GLU A 33 -8.78 -7.84 1.13
CA GLU A 33 -8.10 -7.20 -0.01
C GLU A 33 -7.30 -5.97 0.39
N THR A 34 -7.80 -5.18 1.35
CA THR A 34 -7.09 -4.02 1.89
C THR A 34 -5.78 -4.44 2.56
N ILE A 35 -5.81 -5.51 3.37
CA ILE A 35 -4.62 -6.02 4.03
C ILE A 35 -3.62 -6.54 3.01
N VAL A 36 -4.06 -7.35 2.04
CA VAL A 36 -3.21 -7.89 0.98
C VAL A 36 -2.55 -6.76 0.19
N LYS A 37 -3.29 -5.70 -0.16
CA LYS A 37 -2.74 -4.54 -0.86
C LYS A 37 -1.67 -3.82 -0.05
N ILE A 38 -1.89 -3.61 1.25
CA ILE A 38 -0.89 -3.03 2.15
C ILE A 38 0.39 -3.88 2.18
N LEU A 39 0.25 -5.21 2.21
CA LEU A 39 1.38 -6.14 2.20
C LEU A 39 2.16 -6.05 0.88
N GLN A 40 1.47 -6.09 -0.26
CA GLN A 40 2.08 -5.99 -1.59
C GLN A 40 2.86 -4.68 -1.78
N ASP A 41 2.35 -3.57 -1.27
CA ASP A 41 3.02 -2.27 -1.38
C ASP A 41 4.26 -2.13 -0.47
N ASN A 42 4.46 -3.07 0.47
CA ASN A 42 5.57 -3.09 1.42
C ASN A 42 6.52 -4.28 1.26
N THR A 43 6.31 -5.13 0.25
CA THR A 43 7.17 -6.30 -0.05
C THR A 43 7.56 -6.28 -1.52
N ASP A 44 8.83 -6.52 -1.81
CA ASP A 44 9.32 -6.68 -3.19
C ASP A 44 9.14 -8.12 -3.68
N ASP A 45 8.83 -9.07 -2.80
CA ASP A 45 8.70 -10.49 -3.11
C ASP A 45 7.22 -10.88 -3.29
N ILE A 46 6.85 -11.18 -4.53
CA ILE A 46 5.51 -11.65 -4.94
C ILE A 46 5.25 -13.11 -4.54
N THR A 47 6.26 -13.81 -4.01
CA THR A 47 6.15 -15.25 -3.68
C THR A 47 5.52 -15.51 -2.31
N PHE A 48 5.28 -14.48 -1.50
CA PHE A 48 4.67 -14.66 -0.20
C PHE A 48 3.19 -15.00 -0.30
N GLU A 49 2.83 -16.09 0.34
CA GLU A 49 1.43 -16.50 0.48
C GLU A 49 0.76 -15.72 1.63
N TYR A 50 0.34 -14.48 1.34
CA TYR A 50 -0.30 -13.61 2.34
C TYR A 50 -1.56 -14.24 2.95
N ASP A 51 -2.32 -14.96 2.15
CA ASP A 51 -3.52 -15.69 2.57
C ASP A 51 -3.19 -16.76 3.60
N GLU A 52 -2.08 -17.45 3.42
CA GLU A 52 -1.58 -18.44 4.39
C GLU A 52 -1.19 -17.76 5.70
N CYS A 53 -0.51 -16.60 5.65
CA CYS A 53 -0.16 -15.82 6.84
C CYS A 53 -1.41 -15.39 7.62
N LEU A 54 -2.41 -14.84 6.94
CA LEU A 54 -3.69 -14.43 7.53
C LEU A 54 -4.44 -15.62 8.13
N THR A 55 -4.49 -16.74 7.40
CA THR A 55 -5.11 -17.99 7.86
C THR A 55 -4.43 -18.53 9.10
N GLN A 56 -3.10 -18.53 9.16
CA GLN A 56 -2.34 -19.01 10.32
C GLN A 56 -2.53 -18.09 11.53
N LEU A 57 -2.54 -16.77 11.33
CA LEU A 57 -2.81 -15.80 12.39
C LEU A 57 -4.24 -15.95 12.95
N ALA A 58 -5.22 -16.23 12.09
CA ALA A 58 -6.59 -16.50 12.52
C ALA A 58 -6.69 -17.83 13.28
N LYS A 59 -6.09 -18.92 12.78
CA LYS A 59 -6.05 -20.23 13.46
C LYS A 59 -5.38 -20.17 14.83
N SER A 60 -4.37 -19.34 14.99
CA SER A 60 -3.67 -19.12 16.25
C SER A 60 -4.32 -18.07 17.14
N GLU A 61 -5.50 -17.57 16.75
CA GLU A 61 -6.29 -16.56 17.47
C GLU A 61 -5.59 -15.22 17.70
N HIS A 62 -4.59 -14.89 16.90
CA HIS A 62 -3.97 -13.55 16.90
C HIS A 62 -4.79 -12.55 16.10
N LEU A 63 -5.52 -13.03 15.08
CA LEU A 63 -6.54 -12.27 14.37
C LEU A 63 -7.90 -12.93 14.57
N LEU A 64 -8.92 -12.12 14.71
CA LEU A 64 -10.32 -12.51 14.57
C LEU A 64 -10.74 -12.21 13.13
N PHE A 65 -11.66 -12.99 12.57
CA PHE A 65 -12.25 -12.69 11.28
C PHE A 65 -13.77 -12.88 11.31
N ASP A 66 -14.45 -12.13 10.45
CA ASP A 66 -15.87 -12.23 10.19
C ASP A 66 -16.11 -12.07 8.69
N GLU A 67 -17.25 -12.55 8.20
CA GLU A 67 -17.65 -12.43 6.80
C GLU A 67 -19.01 -11.73 6.72
N VAL A 68 -19.03 -10.57 6.09
CA VAL A 68 -20.23 -9.74 5.90
C VAL A 68 -20.45 -9.53 4.41
N ASP A 69 -21.60 -9.94 3.89
CA ASP A 69 -21.98 -9.86 2.48
C ASP A 69 -20.94 -10.46 1.50
N GLY A 70 -20.30 -11.57 1.92
CA GLY A 70 -19.27 -12.26 1.15
C GLY A 70 -17.89 -11.58 1.19
N VAL A 71 -17.73 -10.51 1.96
CA VAL A 71 -16.45 -9.82 2.20
C VAL A 71 -15.90 -10.24 3.54
N ARG A 72 -14.64 -10.69 3.56
CA ARG A 72 -13.96 -11.10 4.78
C ARG A 72 -13.22 -9.94 5.41
N TYR A 73 -13.47 -9.74 6.70
CA TYR A 73 -12.85 -8.72 7.55
C TYR A 73 -11.98 -9.38 8.62
N TYR A 74 -10.84 -8.77 8.92
CA TYR A 74 -9.96 -9.19 10.00
C TYR A 74 -9.80 -8.07 11.02
N MET A 75 -9.66 -8.45 12.28
CA MET A 75 -9.37 -7.55 13.40
C MET A 75 -8.34 -8.20 14.32
N ILE A 76 -7.46 -7.41 14.89
CA ILE A 76 -6.49 -7.92 15.87
C ILE A 76 -7.22 -8.31 17.18
N SER A 77 -6.84 -9.46 17.73
CA SER A 77 -7.30 -9.90 19.05
C SER A 77 -6.42 -9.33 20.18
N ASP A 78 -6.84 -9.48 21.44
CA ASP A 78 -6.00 -9.11 22.58
C ASP A 78 -4.69 -9.91 22.61
N LYS A 79 -4.75 -11.20 22.25
CA LYS A 79 -3.56 -12.05 22.09
C LYS A 79 -2.64 -11.52 20.99
N GLY A 80 -3.20 -11.11 19.87
CA GLY A 80 -2.45 -10.50 18.76
C GLY A 80 -1.78 -9.19 19.18
N ARG A 81 -2.45 -8.33 19.95
CA ARG A 81 -1.88 -7.08 20.47
C ARG A 81 -0.66 -7.31 21.36
N ILE A 82 -0.74 -8.32 22.24
CA ILE A 82 0.42 -8.68 23.10
C ILE A 82 1.61 -9.06 22.21
N VAL A 83 1.41 -9.93 21.23
CA VAL A 83 2.49 -10.35 20.31
C VAL A 83 2.99 -9.18 19.46
N ALA A 84 2.10 -8.31 18.97
CA ALA A 84 2.48 -7.12 18.25
C ALA A 84 3.39 -6.22 19.09
N SER A 85 3.02 -5.96 20.36
CA SER A 85 3.81 -5.11 21.28
C SER A 85 5.16 -5.69 21.65
N GLU A 86 5.32 -7.01 21.65
CA GLU A 86 6.58 -7.69 21.95
C GLU A 86 7.55 -7.77 20.75
N LEU A 87 6.99 -7.82 19.54
CA LEU A 87 7.78 -8.13 18.34
C LEU A 87 7.94 -6.94 17.36
N TYR A 88 7.23 -5.83 17.54
CA TYR A 88 7.27 -4.72 16.57
C TYR A 88 8.69 -4.12 16.43
N ASP A 89 9.54 -4.22 17.44
CA ASP A 89 10.92 -3.73 17.39
C ASP A 89 11.82 -4.58 16.47
N ASN A 90 11.38 -5.76 16.04
CA ASN A 90 12.05 -6.54 14.98
C ASN A 90 11.92 -5.87 13.60
N LEU A 91 10.95 -4.96 13.43
CA LEU A 91 10.79 -4.15 12.25
C LEU A 91 11.54 -2.82 12.41
N ASP A 92 12.30 -2.42 11.40
CA ASP A 92 12.99 -1.12 11.39
C ASP A 92 12.02 0.05 11.65
N ALA A 93 12.42 1.00 12.48
CA ALA A 93 11.55 2.11 12.86
C ALA A 93 11.13 2.99 11.66
N GLY A 94 12.04 3.24 10.73
CA GLY A 94 11.74 4.00 9.52
C GLY A 94 10.79 3.24 8.58
N PHE A 95 10.94 1.90 8.50
CA PHE A 95 10.02 1.04 7.77
C PHE A 95 8.62 1.08 8.40
N ARG A 96 8.49 0.91 9.71
CA ARG A 96 7.22 0.98 10.45
C ARG A 96 6.47 2.28 10.18
N GLU A 97 7.17 3.40 10.28
CA GLU A 97 6.57 4.72 10.08
C GLU A 97 6.10 4.94 8.65
N ARG A 98 6.91 4.56 7.64
CA ARG A 98 6.52 4.68 6.22
C ARG A 98 5.32 3.81 5.91
N SER A 99 5.36 2.54 6.32
CA SER A 99 4.32 1.56 6.05
C SER A 99 2.99 1.93 6.70
N LEU A 100 3.01 2.43 7.92
CA LEU A 100 1.80 2.88 8.61
C LEU A 100 1.18 4.10 7.92
N ARG A 101 1.99 5.08 7.51
CA ARG A 101 1.49 6.23 6.73
C ARG A 101 0.85 5.80 5.41
N MET A 102 1.47 4.85 4.70
CA MET A 102 0.92 4.30 3.46
C MET A 102 -0.40 3.57 3.70
N ALA A 103 -0.46 2.73 4.74
CA ALA A 103 -1.68 1.99 5.10
C ALA A 103 -2.84 2.94 5.45
N ILE A 104 -2.62 3.94 6.32
CA ILE A 104 -3.65 4.93 6.70
C ILE A 104 -4.15 5.67 5.47
N ARG A 105 -3.25 6.06 4.58
CA ARG A 105 -3.61 6.76 3.35
C ARG A 105 -4.44 5.86 2.43
N TYR A 106 -4.01 4.62 2.19
CA TYR A 106 -4.74 3.66 1.38
C TYR A 106 -6.17 3.45 1.89
N ILE A 107 -6.32 3.25 3.20
CA ILE A 107 -7.61 3.07 3.86
C ILE A 107 -8.48 4.33 3.72
N SER A 108 -7.90 5.51 3.84
CA SER A 108 -8.62 6.78 3.68
C SER A 108 -9.15 6.95 2.26
N LEU A 109 -8.36 6.58 1.25
CA LEU A 109 -8.77 6.58 -0.16
C LEU A 109 -9.87 5.55 -0.40
N SER A 110 -9.72 4.33 0.10
CA SER A 110 -10.73 3.27 -0.01
C SER A 110 -12.08 3.68 0.61
N LYS A 111 -12.08 4.26 1.81
CA LYS A 111 -13.30 4.75 2.47
C LYS A 111 -14.00 5.90 1.73
N SER A 112 -13.25 6.73 1.02
CA SER A 112 -13.82 7.79 0.20
C SER A 112 -14.39 7.30 -1.14
N GLY A 113 -14.27 5.99 -1.42
CA GLY A 113 -14.58 5.39 -2.72
C GLY A 113 -13.55 5.71 -3.80
N ALA A 114 -12.43 6.33 -3.42
CA ALA A 114 -11.34 6.60 -4.34
C ALA A 114 -10.51 5.33 -4.56
N ARG A 115 -10.15 5.09 -5.80
CA ARG A 115 -9.23 4.02 -6.20
C ARG A 115 -8.13 4.61 -7.06
N ILE A 116 -6.93 4.07 -6.90
CA ILE A 116 -5.78 4.42 -7.73
C ILE A 116 -5.21 3.16 -8.37
N ASN A 117 -4.82 3.27 -9.63
CA ASN A 117 -4.06 2.23 -10.32
C ASN A 117 -2.80 2.85 -10.91
N SER A 118 -1.72 2.08 -10.91
CA SER A 118 -0.51 2.45 -11.64
C SER A 118 0.17 1.20 -12.17
N TYR A 119 0.64 1.25 -13.40
CA TYR A 119 1.36 0.14 -14.02
C TYR A 119 2.38 0.62 -15.05
N ILE A 120 3.39 -0.21 -15.27
CA ILE A 120 4.46 0.03 -16.22
C ILE A 120 4.32 -0.96 -17.37
N THR A 121 4.36 -0.46 -18.60
CA THR A 121 4.35 -1.27 -19.82
C THR A 121 5.59 -0.97 -20.65
N ALA A 122 6.34 -1.99 -21.04
CA ALA A 122 7.42 -1.84 -22.01
C ALA A 122 6.83 -1.51 -23.39
N THR A 123 7.45 -0.57 -24.10
CA THR A 123 7.06 -0.18 -25.46
C THR A 123 8.00 -0.81 -26.50
N GLU A 124 7.54 -0.93 -27.74
CA GLU A 124 8.32 -1.51 -28.86
C GLU A 124 9.67 -0.82 -29.06
N ASN A 125 9.79 0.46 -28.70
CA ASN A 125 11.01 1.25 -28.85
C ASN A 125 11.97 1.15 -27.64
N LYS A 126 11.87 0.08 -26.83
CA LYS A 126 12.66 -0.12 -25.60
C LYS A 126 12.51 1.02 -24.56
N ARG A 127 11.39 1.71 -24.59
CA ARG A 127 10.99 2.69 -23.59
C ARG A 127 9.95 2.10 -22.65
N TYR A 128 9.65 2.82 -21.59
CA TYR A 128 8.68 2.38 -20.58
C TYR A 128 7.56 3.41 -20.45
N ARG A 129 6.32 2.94 -20.54
CA ARG A 129 5.14 3.77 -20.30
C ARG A 129 4.64 3.50 -18.88
N VAL A 130 4.52 4.55 -18.10
CA VAL A 130 3.87 4.52 -16.77
C VAL A 130 2.48 5.08 -16.95
N THR A 131 1.46 4.29 -16.66
CA THR A 131 0.07 4.73 -16.64
C THR A 131 -0.37 4.92 -15.20
N MET A 132 -1.04 6.03 -14.91
CA MET A 132 -1.53 6.43 -13.60
C MET A 132 -2.99 6.80 -13.72
N GLU A 133 -3.84 6.15 -12.93
CA GLU A 133 -5.29 6.31 -12.98
C GLU A 133 -5.83 6.60 -11.59
N ALA A 134 -6.79 7.48 -11.50
CA ALA A 134 -7.52 7.76 -10.28
C ALA A 134 -9.03 7.73 -10.55
N PHE A 135 -9.77 7.14 -9.62
CA PHE A 135 -11.21 6.99 -9.67
C PHE A 135 -11.81 7.51 -8.37
N ASP A 136 -12.99 8.07 -8.44
CA ASP A 136 -13.86 8.33 -7.30
C ASP A 136 -15.12 7.46 -7.36
N LYS A 137 -16.08 7.73 -6.48
CA LYS A 137 -17.36 7.01 -6.46
C LYS A 137 -18.22 7.21 -7.71
N TYR A 138 -17.90 8.18 -8.54
CA TYR A 138 -18.63 8.48 -9.78
C TYR A 138 -17.92 7.96 -11.03
N GLY A 139 -16.67 7.51 -10.93
CA GLY A 139 -15.89 6.94 -12.02
C GLY A 139 -14.47 7.47 -12.12
N GLU A 140 -13.90 7.38 -13.32
CA GLU A 140 -12.54 7.86 -13.57
C GLU A 140 -12.46 9.38 -13.52
N ILE A 141 -11.55 9.90 -12.69
CA ILE A 141 -11.27 11.34 -12.55
C ILE A 141 -9.93 11.74 -13.15
N MET A 142 -9.02 10.80 -13.36
CA MET A 142 -7.75 11.02 -14.03
C MET A 142 -7.26 9.73 -14.69
N SER A 143 -6.80 9.86 -15.95
CA SER A 143 -5.96 8.87 -16.60
C SER A 143 -4.85 9.60 -17.33
N THR A 144 -3.60 9.30 -16.97
CA THR A 144 -2.43 9.94 -17.59
C THR A 144 -1.31 8.94 -17.78
N SER A 145 -0.50 9.14 -18.81
CA SER A 145 0.64 8.28 -19.09
C SER A 145 1.89 9.09 -19.42
N LEU A 146 3.01 8.64 -18.88
CA LEU A 146 4.33 9.18 -19.19
C LEU A 146 5.18 8.10 -19.84
N THR A 147 5.93 8.43 -20.87
CA THR A 147 6.88 7.51 -21.50
C THR A 147 8.30 7.98 -21.24
N VAL A 148 9.09 7.11 -20.59
CA VAL A 148 10.46 7.38 -20.16
C VAL A 148 11.44 6.37 -20.75
N ASN A 149 12.73 6.66 -20.64
CA ASN A 149 13.78 5.91 -21.35
C ASN A 149 14.36 4.75 -20.52
N SER A 150 14.09 4.67 -19.22
CA SER A 150 14.61 3.62 -18.36
C SER A 150 13.55 3.05 -17.42
N LEU A 151 13.71 1.77 -17.06
CA LEU A 151 12.84 1.11 -16.07
C LEU A 151 12.96 1.78 -14.70
N ALA A 152 14.17 2.15 -14.28
CA ALA A 152 14.40 2.81 -13.00
C ALA A 152 13.65 4.15 -12.87
N GLU A 153 13.57 4.93 -13.96
CA GLU A 153 12.80 6.16 -14.01
C GLU A 153 11.29 5.88 -13.95
N ALA A 154 10.82 4.86 -14.68
CA ALA A 154 9.43 4.43 -14.67
C ALA A 154 8.99 3.99 -13.26
N GLU A 155 9.81 3.19 -12.58
CA GLU A 155 9.57 2.76 -11.20
C GLU A 155 9.57 3.93 -10.22
N ALA A 156 10.45 4.92 -10.40
CA ALA A 156 10.47 6.11 -9.57
C ALA A 156 9.17 6.93 -9.71
N ILE A 157 8.67 7.09 -10.93
CA ILE A 157 7.39 7.77 -11.21
C ILE A 157 6.24 6.99 -10.56
N LYS A 158 6.20 5.66 -10.78
CA LYS A 158 5.17 4.80 -10.19
C LYS A 158 5.17 4.93 -8.66
N ARG A 159 6.32 4.74 -8.00
CA ARG A 159 6.44 4.88 -6.53
C ARG A 159 6.00 6.25 -6.03
N ASN A 160 6.34 7.34 -6.75
CA ASN A 160 5.91 8.68 -6.36
C ASN A 160 4.39 8.84 -6.47
N TYR A 161 3.79 8.33 -7.53
CA TYR A 161 2.33 8.36 -7.69
C TYR A 161 1.64 7.53 -6.60
N ASP A 162 2.06 6.29 -6.38
CA ASP A 162 1.49 5.41 -5.35
C ASP A 162 1.62 6.03 -3.95
N ALA A 163 2.71 6.74 -3.69
CA ALA A 163 2.92 7.44 -2.43
C ALA A 163 2.13 8.75 -2.31
N LYS A 164 1.83 9.46 -3.40
CA LYS A 164 1.21 10.80 -3.39
C LYS A 164 0.25 11.01 -4.56
N PRO A 165 -0.79 10.17 -4.75
CA PRO A 165 -1.71 10.28 -5.89
C PRO A 165 -2.43 11.62 -5.93
N ASP A 166 -2.89 12.14 -4.78
CA ASP A 166 -3.54 13.44 -4.68
C ASP A 166 -2.61 14.58 -5.13
N GLY A 167 -1.35 14.55 -4.72
CA GLY A 167 -0.36 15.55 -5.16
C GLY A 167 -0.11 15.51 -6.66
N VAL A 168 -0.08 14.32 -7.27
CA VAL A 168 0.04 14.19 -8.73
C VAL A 168 -1.22 14.68 -9.43
N TYR A 169 -2.41 14.29 -8.96
CA TYR A 169 -3.68 14.76 -9.50
C TYR A 169 -3.80 16.28 -9.47
N ARG A 170 -3.51 16.90 -8.32
CA ARG A 170 -3.48 18.36 -8.18
C ARG A 170 -2.46 19.01 -9.10
N GLY A 171 -1.26 18.43 -9.23
CA GLY A 171 -0.23 18.90 -10.15
C GLY A 171 -0.68 18.87 -11.61
N VAL A 172 -1.40 17.83 -12.02
CA VAL A 172 -2.01 17.74 -13.37
C VAL A 172 -3.08 18.82 -13.55
N LEU A 173 -3.97 19.01 -12.57
CA LEU A 173 -4.98 20.07 -12.62
C LEU A 173 -4.36 21.47 -12.69
N PHE A 174 -3.32 21.72 -11.88
CA PHE A 174 -2.57 22.99 -11.95
C PHE A 174 -1.99 23.20 -13.34
N SER A 175 -1.29 22.18 -13.88
CA SER A 175 -0.67 22.28 -15.20
C SER A 175 -1.66 22.50 -16.33
N ALA A 176 -2.85 21.93 -16.21
CA ALA A 176 -3.92 22.07 -17.20
C ALA A 176 -4.68 23.41 -17.08
N THR A 177 -4.81 23.97 -15.86
CA THR A 177 -5.68 25.14 -15.61
C THR A 177 -4.92 26.43 -15.29
N GLY A 178 -3.65 26.33 -14.83
CA GLY A 178 -2.85 27.45 -14.32
C GLY A 178 -3.32 27.99 -12.96
N ARG A 179 -4.29 27.33 -12.28
CA ARG A 179 -4.85 27.83 -11.03
C ARG A 179 -4.03 27.37 -9.83
N LEU A 180 -3.51 28.35 -9.06
CA LEU A 180 -2.66 28.09 -7.88
C LEU A 180 -3.41 27.36 -6.74
N GLU A 181 -4.74 27.42 -6.68
CA GLU A 181 -5.56 26.74 -5.67
C GLU A 181 -5.34 25.21 -5.61
N TYR A 182 -4.84 24.61 -6.70
CA TYR A 182 -4.56 23.18 -6.74
C TYR A 182 -3.22 22.78 -6.12
N ILE A 183 -2.30 23.69 -5.88
CA ILE A 183 -0.97 23.42 -5.32
C ILE A 183 -0.70 24.13 -3.99
N SER A 184 -1.67 24.89 -3.49
CA SER A 184 -1.63 25.57 -2.19
C SER A 184 -2.04 24.66 -1.04
#